data_e663b36d06c0b5c2ae4fe287724c1009
#
_entry.id   e663b36d06c0b5c2ae4fe287724c1009
#
_cell.length_a   1.000
_cell.length_b   1.000
_cell.length_c   1.000
_cell.angle_alpha   90.00
_cell.angle_beta   90.00
_cell.angle_gamma   90.00
#
_symmetry.space_group_name_H-M   'P 1'
#
loop_
_entity.id
_entity.type
_entity.pdbx_description
1 polymer ?
#
loop_
_entity_poly.entity_id
_entity_poly.type
_entity_poly.pdbx_seq_one_letter_code
_entity_poly.pdbx_strand_id
1 'polypeptide(L)'
;MRLEDLLILLNEWWRTKSVSSDRLKEYKRDVFEELVGLLNYRQIIILSGLRRVGKSTLMFQLIDYILKNVSPERILYFSYDEKIEDIVSILNSFQKITGTDWKKSDIFVFLDEIQKLRDWGAKVKIIYDNFPRIKFIVSGS
;
A
#
# COMPACT_ATOMS: atom_id res chain seq x y z
N MET A 1 -10.28 -11.06 13.98
CA MET A 1 -10.94 -10.31 12.87
C MET A 1 -10.62 -11.00 11.56
N ARG A 2 -11.60 -11.19 10.72
CA ARG A 2 -11.38 -11.77 9.39
C ARG A 2 -10.57 -10.80 8.52
N LEU A 3 -9.82 -11.36 7.58
CA LEU A 3 -8.97 -10.56 6.70
C LEU A 3 -9.76 -9.50 5.93
N GLU A 4 -10.93 -9.86 5.37
CA GLU A 4 -11.76 -8.90 4.64
C GLU A 4 -12.21 -7.75 5.54
N ASP A 5 -12.60 -8.04 6.77
CA ASP A 5 -13.03 -7.00 7.71
C ASP A 5 -11.87 -6.05 8.04
N LEU A 6 -10.68 -6.62 8.24
CA LEU A 6 -9.49 -5.82 8.52
C LEU A 6 -9.14 -4.94 7.32
N LEU A 7 -9.21 -5.48 6.11
CA LEU A 7 -8.92 -4.69 4.91
C LEU A 7 -9.90 -3.53 4.73
N ILE A 8 -11.17 -3.76 4.97
CA ILE A 8 -12.18 -2.68 4.89
C ILE A 8 -11.86 -1.60 5.91
N LEU A 9 -11.45 -1.99 7.11
CA LEU A 9 -11.09 -1.04 8.16
C LEU A 9 -9.85 -0.23 7.79
N LEU A 10 -8.83 -0.88 7.24
CA LEU A 10 -7.56 -0.22 6.91
C LEU A 10 -7.66 0.66 5.66
N ASN A 11 -8.57 0.37 4.75
CA ASN A 11 -8.69 1.03 3.45
C ASN A 11 -9.98 1.86 3.38
N GLU A 12 -10.04 2.91 4.22
CA GLU A 12 -11.25 3.74 4.33
C GLU A 12 -11.66 4.39 3.00
N TRP A 13 -10.71 4.66 2.10
CA TRP A 13 -11.00 5.32 0.82
C TRP A 13 -11.87 4.49 -0.10
N TRP A 14 -11.95 3.17 0.10
CA TRP A 14 -12.90 2.34 -0.66
C TRP A 14 -14.34 2.73 -0.35
N ARG A 15 -14.61 3.29 0.83
CA ARG A 15 -15.93 3.72 1.29
C ARG A 15 -16.11 5.23 1.22
N THR A 16 -15.11 5.98 1.66
CA THR A 16 -15.21 7.45 1.83
C THR A 16 -14.60 8.23 0.68
N LYS A 17 -13.81 7.55 -0.18
CA LYS A 17 -13.08 8.14 -1.31
C LYS A 17 -11.98 9.10 -0.89
N SER A 18 -11.62 9.11 0.39
CA SER A 18 -10.59 10.01 0.92
C SER A 18 -9.84 9.37 2.07
N VAL A 19 -8.69 9.96 2.41
CA VAL A 19 -7.91 9.60 3.60
C VAL A 19 -8.28 10.59 4.69
N SER A 20 -8.54 10.10 5.90
CA SER A 20 -8.90 10.98 7.02
C SER A 20 -7.74 11.90 7.39
N SER A 21 -8.07 13.11 7.87
CA SER A 21 -7.05 14.09 8.25
C SER A 21 -6.14 13.59 9.37
N ASP A 22 -6.64 12.72 10.24
CA ASP A 22 -5.84 12.13 11.31
C ASP A 22 -4.64 11.35 10.81
N ARG A 23 -4.77 10.72 9.64
CA ARG A 23 -3.70 9.92 9.04
C ARG A 23 -2.72 10.75 8.23
N LEU A 24 -3.11 11.94 7.79
CA LEU A 24 -2.30 12.75 6.89
C LEU A 24 -1.26 13.60 7.58
N LYS A 25 -1.53 14.06 8.80
CA LYS A 25 -0.73 15.05 9.47
C LYS A 25 -0.65 16.34 8.62
N GLU A 26 -0.36 17.46 9.22
CA GLU A 26 -0.32 18.73 8.49
C GLU A 26 0.96 18.91 7.69
N TYR A 27 2.01 18.26 8.11
CA TYR A 27 3.35 18.48 7.61
C TYR A 27 3.78 17.33 6.71
N LYS A 28 4.26 17.69 5.54
CA LYS A 28 4.83 16.74 4.58
C LYS A 28 6.34 16.82 4.61
N ARG A 29 7.00 15.68 4.60
CA ARG A 29 8.45 15.62 4.60
C ARG A 29 9.00 15.98 3.23
N ASP A 30 10.24 16.47 3.19
CA ASP A 30 10.93 16.80 1.93
C ASP A 30 10.97 15.60 1.00
N VAL A 31 11.12 14.40 1.57
CA VAL A 31 11.16 13.16 0.80
C VAL A 31 9.84 12.88 0.05
N PHE A 32 8.74 13.50 0.44
CA PHE A 32 7.45 13.31 -0.22
C PHE A 32 7.52 13.60 -1.71
N GLU A 33 8.15 14.71 -2.09
CA GLU A 33 8.26 15.11 -3.49
C GLU A 33 9.08 14.10 -4.31
N GLU A 34 10.14 13.55 -3.72
CA GLU A 34 10.92 12.50 -4.37
C GLU A 34 10.08 11.26 -4.59
N LEU A 35 9.29 10.87 -3.59
CA LEU A 35 8.44 9.69 -3.68
C LEU A 35 7.36 9.85 -4.74
N VAL A 36 6.77 11.03 -4.84
CA VAL A 36 5.77 11.32 -5.88
C VAL A 36 6.38 11.10 -7.26
N GLY A 37 7.62 11.55 -7.46
CA GLY A 37 8.33 11.35 -8.73
C GLY A 37 8.54 9.88 -9.06
N LEU A 38 8.71 9.03 -8.06
CA LEU A 38 8.95 7.60 -8.25
C LEU A 38 7.68 6.81 -8.54
N LEU A 39 6.50 7.37 -8.29
CA LEU A 39 5.24 6.66 -8.50
C LEU A 39 5.00 6.28 -9.96
N ASN A 40 5.59 7.01 -10.89
CA ASN A 40 5.42 6.77 -12.32
C ASN A 40 6.32 5.66 -12.88
N TYR A 41 7.25 5.18 -12.07
CA TYR A 41 8.17 4.13 -12.48
C TYR A 41 7.74 2.80 -11.89
N ARG A 42 8.14 1.71 -12.58
CA ARG A 42 7.74 0.38 -12.17
C ARG A 42 8.46 -0.11 -10.90
N GLN A 43 9.64 0.44 -10.59
CA GLN A 43 10.45 -0.04 -9.48
C GLN A 43 9.67 -0.03 -8.15
N ILE A 44 9.99 -1.00 -7.31
CA ILE A 44 9.44 -1.08 -5.96
C ILE A 44 10.04 0.08 -5.15
N ILE A 45 9.17 0.83 -4.47
CA ILE A 45 9.62 1.86 -3.54
C ILE A 45 9.75 1.21 -2.16
N ILE A 46 10.93 1.32 -1.56
CA ILE A 46 11.18 0.78 -0.23
C ILE A 46 11.44 1.95 0.73
N LEU A 47 10.55 2.12 1.71
CA LEU A 47 10.70 3.11 2.76
C LEU A 47 11.33 2.41 3.95
N SER A 48 12.58 2.73 4.24
CA SER A 48 13.30 2.12 5.36
C SER A 48 13.78 3.18 6.34
N GLY A 49 14.20 2.76 7.52
CA GLY A 49 14.72 3.66 8.53
C GLY A 49 14.05 3.46 9.87
N LEU A 50 14.29 4.43 10.75
CA LEU A 50 13.75 4.36 12.09
C LEU A 50 12.24 4.51 12.11
N ARG A 51 11.58 3.80 13.03
CA ARG A 51 10.12 3.86 13.19
C ARG A 51 9.57 5.27 13.29
N ARG A 52 10.29 6.14 13.94
CA ARG A 52 9.82 7.50 14.27
C ARG A 52 9.89 8.48 13.11
N VAL A 53 10.34 8.05 11.95
CA VAL A 53 10.43 8.95 10.80
C VAL A 53 9.11 9.07 10.03
N GLY A 54 8.04 8.44 10.52
CA GLY A 54 6.72 8.64 9.94
C GLY A 54 6.49 7.94 8.61
N LYS A 55 6.98 6.72 8.46
CA LYS A 55 6.82 5.95 7.22
C LYS A 55 5.35 5.70 6.88
N SER A 56 4.54 5.33 7.87
CA SER A 56 3.10 5.11 7.66
C SER A 56 2.41 6.39 7.23
N THR A 57 2.77 7.52 7.87
CA THR A 57 2.22 8.82 7.50
C THR A 57 2.56 9.16 6.05
N LEU A 58 3.80 8.90 5.62
CA LEU A 58 4.20 9.10 4.23
C LEU A 58 3.35 8.26 3.27
N MET A 59 3.08 7.00 3.64
CA MET A 59 2.24 6.13 2.82
C MET A 59 0.84 6.71 2.66
N PHE A 60 0.22 7.18 3.74
CA PHE A 60 -1.11 7.78 3.66
C PHE A 60 -1.10 9.09 2.88
N GLN A 61 -0.05 9.89 2.99
CA GLN A 61 0.09 11.10 2.17
C GLN A 61 0.22 10.76 0.68
N LEU A 62 0.94 9.70 0.34
CA LEU A 62 1.03 9.22 -1.04
C LEU A 62 -0.32 8.73 -1.55
N ILE A 63 -1.06 7.99 -0.72
CA ILE A 63 -2.39 7.51 -1.08
C ILE A 63 -3.32 8.70 -1.35
N ASP A 64 -3.30 9.70 -0.47
CA ASP A 64 -4.09 10.92 -0.65
C ASP A 64 -3.76 11.60 -1.99
N TYR A 65 -2.48 11.68 -2.31
CA TYR A 65 -2.02 12.25 -3.58
C TYR A 65 -2.53 11.43 -4.78
N ILE A 66 -2.40 10.11 -4.71
CA ILE A 66 -2.80 9.22 -5.80
C ILE A 66 -4.32 9.30 -6.04
N LEU A 67 -5.10 9.44 -4.99
CA LEU A 67 -6.57 9.53 -5.07
C LEU A 67 -7.07 10.70 -5.92
N LYS A 68 -6.24 11.70 -6.17
CA LYS A 68 -6.62 12.82 -7.04
C LYS A 68 -6.89 12.38 -8.47
N ASN A 69 -6.26 11.30 -8.93
CA ASN A 69 -6.33 10.87 -10.33
C ASN A 69 -6.61 9.37 -10.49
N VAL A 70 -6.71 8.63 -9.41
CA VAL A 70 -6.86 7.17 -9.44
C VAL A 70 -8.07 6.77 -8.62
N SER A 71 -8.87 5.84 -9.12
CA SER A 71 -10.04 5.33 -8.40
C SER A 71 -9.62 4.68 -7.09
N PRO A 72 -10.37 4.90 -6.00
CA PRO A 72 -10.04 4.29 -4.71
C PRO A 72 -9.88 2.77 -4.75
N GLU A 73 -10.62 2.09 -5.59
CA GLU A 73 -10.58 0.63 -5.73
C GLU A 73 -9.27 0.11 -6.31
N ARG A 74 -8.39 0.99 -6.76
CA ARG A 74 -7.08 0.62 -7.32
C ARG A 74 -5.95 0.83 -6.33
N ILE A 75 -6.26 1.14 -5.08
CA ILE A 75 -5.27 1.39 -4.03
C ILE A 75 -5.54 0.45 -2.87
N LEU A 76 -4.52 -0.35 -2.52
CA LEU A 76 -4.58 -1.30 -1.43
C LEU A 76 -3.49 -0.97 -0.40
N TYR A 77 -3.86 -0.94 0.87
CA TYR A 77 -2.94 -0.77 1.99
C TYR A 77 -3.12 -1.91 2.98
N PHE A 78 -2.02 -2.47 3.45
CA PHE A 78 -2.03 -3.48 4.51
C PHE A 78 -0.84 -3.27 5.44
N SER A 79 -1.05 -3.47 6.74
CA SER A 79 0.01 -3.38 7.75
C SER A 79 0.24 -4.74 8.39
N TYR A 80 1.50 -5.17 8.37
CA TYR A 80 1.90 -6.41 9.03
C TYR A 80 2.01 -6.25 10.55
N ASP A 81 1.78 -5.05 11.08
CA ASP A 81 1.57 -4.86 12.52
C ASP A 81 0.24 -5.46 12.97
N GLU A 82 -0.74 -5.52 12.08
CA GLU A 82 -2.08 -5.98 12.44
C GLU A 82 -2.21 -7.49 12.35
N LYS A 83 -1.61 -8.10 11.33
CA LYS A 83 -1.75 -9.51 11.06
C LYS A 83 -0.68 -9.97 10.08
N ILE A 84 -0.22 -11.22 10.22
CA ILE A 84 0.68 -11.83 9.24
C ILE A 84 -0.17 -12.60 8.24
N GLU A 85 -0.11 -12.20 6.99
CA GLU A 85 -0.87 -12.80 5.90
C GLU A 85 -0.02 -12.95 4.65
N ASP A 86 -0.30 -13.96 3.86
CA ASP A 86 0.30 -14.15 2.56
C ASP A 86 -0.16 -13.03 1.61
N ILE A 87 0.76 -12.52 0.80
CA ILE A 87 0.45 -11.38 -0.09
C ILE A 87 -0.66 -11.74 -1.08
N VAL A 88 -0.63 -12.95 -1.64
CA VAL A 88 -1.65 -13.37 -2.60
C VAL A 88 -3.02 -13.43 -1.93
N SER A 89 -3.09 -13.88 -0.68
CA SER A 89 -4.34 -13.90 0.08
C SER A 89 -4.89 -12.49 0.28
N ILE A 90 -4.01 -11.51 0.54
CA ILE A 90 -4.41 -10.12 0.67
C ILE A 90 -4.96 -9.60 -0.66
N LEU A 91 -4.27 -9.88 -1.76
CA LEU A 91 -4.69 -9.47 -3.10
C LEU A 91 -6.02 -10.09 -3.50
N ASN A 92 -6.22 -11.38 -3.18
CA ASN A 92 -7.47 -12.06 -3.49
C ASN A 92 -8.64 -11.49 -2.68
N SER A 93 -8.42 -11.17 -1.41
CA SER A 93 -9.45 -10.54 -0.57
C SER A 93 -9.75 -9.13 -1.06
N PHE A 94 -8.74 -8.39 -1.48
CA PHE A 94 -8.90 -7.08 -2.10
C PHE A 94 -9.80 -7.16 -3.33
N GLN A 95 -9.55 -8.12 -4.22
CA GLN A 95 -10.39 -8.31 -5.42
C GLN A 95 -11.82 -8.65 -5.05
N LYS A 96 -12.00 -9.49 -4.04
CA LYS A 96 -13.31 -9.90 -3.57
C LYS A 96 -14.12 -8.70 -3.05
N ILE A 97 -13.46 -7.79 -2.35
CA ILE A 97 -14.11 -6.60 -1.77
C ILE A 97 -14.41 -5.54 -2.83
N THR A 98 -13.42 -5.24 -3.67
CA THR A 98 -13.49 -4.09 -4.59
C THR A 98 -13.95 -4.44 -6.00
N GLY A 99 -13.85 -5.71 -6.38
CA GLY A 99 -14.12 -6.14 -7.74
C GLY A 99 -12.95 -5.88 -8.70
N THR A 100 -11.85 -5.31 -8.22
CA THR A 100 -10.68 -5.03 -9.06
C THR A 100 -9.87 -6.31 -9.27
N ASP A 101 -9.68 -6.71 -10.51
CA ASP A 101 -8.84 -7.87 -10.84
C ASP A 101 -7.37 -7.45 -10.74
N TRP A 102 -6.72 -7.84 -9.65
CA TRP A 102 -5.36 -7.42 -9.38
C TRP A 102 -4.34 -7.95 -10.39
N LYS A 103 -4.69 -9.01 -11.11
CA LYS A 103 -3.79 -9.59 -12.12
C LYS A 103 -3.77 -8.78 -13.41
N LYS A 104 -4.82 -8.01 -13.67
CA LYS A 104 -5.04 -7.32 -14.96
C LYS A 104 -5.20 -5.81 -14.83
N SER A 105 -5.15 -5.27 -13.63
CA SER A 105 -5.42 -3.85 -13.39
C SER A 105 -4.17 -3.12 -12.91
N ASP A 106 -4.08 -1.83 -13.24
CA ASP A 106 -3.05 -0.96 -12.69
C ASP A 106 -3.45 -0.63 -11.26
N ILE A 107 -2.70 -1.14 -10.30
CA ILE A 107 -2.99 -0.92 -8.88
C ILE A 107 -1.74 -0.52 -8.12
N PHE A 108 -1.96 0.17 -7.00
CA PHE A 108 -0.92 0.55 -6.05
C PHE A 108 -1.10 -0.29 -4.80
N VAL A 109 -0.05 -0.99 -4.40
CA VAL A 109 -0.09 -1.86 -3.22
C VAL A 109 0.92 -1.35 -2.19
N PHE A 110 0.40 -0.93 -1.04
CA PHE A 110 1.19 -0.42 0.08
C PHE A 110 1.25 -1.49 1.16
N LEU A 111 2.44 -1.99 1.44
CA LEU A 111 2.65 -3.00 2.48
C LEU A 111 3.54 -2.43 3.57
N ASP A 112 2.93 -2.13 4.71
CA ASP A 112 3.57 -1.46 5.83
C ASP A 112 4.14 -2.51 6.80
N GLU A 113 5.32 -2.24 7.36
CA GLU A 113 6.03 -3.14 8.29
C GLU A 113 6.24 -4.53 7.70
N ILE A 114 6.67 -4.57 6.44
CA ILE A 114 6.76 -5.83 5.68
C ILE A 114 7.83 -6.79 6.22
N GLN A 115 8.81 -6.29 6.96
CA GLN A 115 9.86 -7.15 7.51
C GLN A 115 9.30 -8.22 8.46
N LYS A 116 8.08 -8.04 8.93
CA LYS A 116 7.41 -9.04 9.77
C LYS A 116 6.95 -10.27 8.97
N LEU A 117 6.86 -10.15 7.67
CA LEU A 117 6.57 -11.29 6.80
C LEU A 117 7.89 -11.97 6.44
N ARG A 118 8.00 -13.25 6.81
CA ARG A 118 9.19 -14.03 6.55
C ARG A 118 9.44 -14.13 5.04
N ASP A 119 10.69 -13.94 4.63
CA ASP A 119 11.12 -14.00 3.23
C ASP A 119 10.33 -13.05 2.31
N TRP A 120 9.97 -11.89 2.85
CA TRP A 120 9.13 -10.94 2.12
C TRP A 120 9.72 -10.51 0.79
N GLY A 121 11.03 -10.34 0.70
CA GLY A 121 11.67 -9.92 -0.54
C GLY A 121 11.41 -10.86 -1.69
N ALA A 122 11.57 -12.17 -1.44
CA ALA A 122 11.31 -13.21 -2.45
C ALA A 122 9.82 -13.26 -2.80
N LYS A 123 8.95 -13.11 -1.81
CA LYS A 123 7.50 -13.16 -2.02
C LYS A 123 7.00 -11.99 -2.85
N VAL A 124 7.48 -10.78 -2.57
CA VAL A 124 7.14 -9.59 -3.36
C VAL A 124 7.69 -9.74 -4.78
N LYS A 125 8.92 -10.21 -4.90
CA LYS A 125 9.58 -10.34 -6.21
C LYS A 125 8.82 -11.25 -7.16
N ILE A 126 8.29 -12.36 -6.67
CA ILE A 126 7.52 -13.28 -7.51
C ILE A 126 6.32 -12.57 -8.12
N ILE A 127 5.60 -11.80 -7.33
CA ILE A 127 4.44 -11.05 -7.81
C ILE A 127 4.88 -9.92 -8.73
N TYR A 128 5.91 -9.20 -8.34
CA TYR A 128 6.47 -8.10 -9.13
C TYR A 128 6.88 -8.56 -10.53
N ASP A 129 7.55 -9.71 -10.63
CA ASP A 129 8.04 -10.23 -11.91
C ASP A 129 6.89 -10.69 -12.83
N ASN A 130 5.82 -11.21 -12.26
CA ASN A 130 4.74 -11.82 -13.02
C ASN A 130 3.53 -10.91 -13.26
N PHE A 131 3.39 -9.83 -12.50
CA PHE A 131 2.25 -8.92 -12.62
C PHE A 131 2.77 -7.47 -12.71
N PRO A 132 3.23 -7.06 -13.91
CA PRO A 132 3.94 -5.78 -14.07
C PRO A 132 3.08 -4.53 -13.87
N ARG A 133 1.77 -4.69 -13.76
CA ARG A 133 0.86 -3.54 -13.57
C ARG A 133 0.70 -3.14 -12.10
N ILE A 134 1.29 -3.92 -11.19
CA ILE A 134 1.26 -3.60 -9.76
C ILE A 134 2.43 -2.70 -9.40
N LYS A 135 2.14 -1.57 -8.77
CA LYS A 135 3.18 -0.70 -8.19
C LYS A 135 3.24 -0.97 -6.70
N PHE A 136 4.36 -1.51 -6.23
CA PHE A 136 4.57 -1.79 -4.80
C PHE A 136 5.27 -0.65 -4.09
N ILE A 137 4.74 -0.26 -2.95
CA ILE A 137 5.37 0.66 -2.00
C ILE A 137 5.41 -0.08 -0.66
N VAL A 138 6.59 -0.40 -0.18
CA VAL A 138 6.74 -1.19 1.05
C VAL A 138 7.51 -0.41 2.10
N SER A 139 7.24 -0.68 3.37
CA SER A 139 8.04 -0.11 4.46
C SER A 139 8.55 -1.22 5.37
N GLY A 140 9.70 -0.98 5.99
CA GLY A 140 10.26 -1.93 6.94
C GLY A 140 11.36 -1.30 7.78
N SER A 141 11.60 -1.92 8.90
CA SER A 141 12.68 -1.53 9.80
C SER A 141 13.89 -2.40 9.59
#